data_d554adeed24c6e3b7aee4b6329d1a5fd
#
_entry.id   d554adeed24c6e3b7aee4b6329d1a5fd
#
_cell.length_a   1.000
_cell.length_b   1.000
_cell.length_c   1.000
_cell.angle_alpha   90.00
_cell.angle_beta   90.00
_cell.angle_gamma   90.00
#
_symmetry.space_group_name_H-M   'P 1'
#
loop_
_entity.id
_entity.type
_entity.pdbx_description
1 polymer ?
#
loop_
_entity_poly.entity_id
_entity_poly.type
_entity_poly.pdbx_seq_one_letter_code
_entity_poly.pdbx_strand_id
1 'polypeptide(L)'
;MSRLRVAVVGAGPAGIYASDILTKEAEGAYEVSIDLFERLPAPYGLVRYGVAPDHPRIKGVVNALRDVLDSGRIRVFGNVNFGTDLTLDDLRERYHLVIFATGAFYDADLDIPGIDAEGSFGAADFVNWYDGYPEAPREWPLDASSVAVIGNGNVALDVARVLAKHADDMLPTEIPANVYEGLKGTQVTDVHVFGRRGPLQVKFTPLELRELGEVPGVDIVVAEEDFDRDPEADEAAKKNKQILVISRILGKWRDAQVTNEAPRRIHLYARPDEVVTENGRVSALRVVRTEPTADGGVRDTDETRDIPVGQVYRAVGYFGSPLDDVPFDEQRGVVPNDAGAVIDGNHERVPGLFATGWIKRGPVGLIGATKSDARETVEQILGDPSGWWQPTVLDDDEIVALLEERQVRFTNLDGWHRLDAHEQSLGEPEGRERVKVVCRDDMLRISRDEA
;
A
#
# COMPACT_ATOMS: atom_id res chain seq x y z
N MET A 1 -20.75 4.94 33.44
CA MET A 1 -20.69 4.98 31.99
C MET A 1 -20.98 3.59 31.48
N SER A 2 -21.67 3.45 30.35
CA SER A 2 -21.83 2.16 29.71
C SER A 2 -20.50 1.72 29.10
N ARG A 3 -20.22 0.42 29.13
CA ARG A 3 -19.00 -0.13 28.57
C ARG A 3 -19.16 -0.33 27.05
N LEU A 4 -18.14 0.01 26.28
CA LEU A 4 -18.07 -0.19 24.84
C LEU A 4 -16.80 -0.96 24.51
N ARG A 5 -16.92 -2.25 24.16
CA ARG A 5 -15.83 -3.13 23.73
C ARG A 5 -15.80 -3.17 22.20
N VAL A 6 -14.66 -2.90 21.61
CA VAL A 6 -14.48 -2.80 20.16
C VAL A 6 -13.33 -3.67 19.71
N ALA A 7 -13.57 -4.50 18.70
CA ALA A 7 -12.51 -5.16 17.96
C ALA A 7 -12.14 -4.31 16.74
N VAL A 8 -10.85 -4.15 16.49
CA VAL A 8 -10.34 -3.51 15.27
C VAL A 8 -9.45 -4.53 14.55
N VAL A 9 -9.75 -4.82 13.30
CA VAL A 9 -9.01 -5.79 12.48
C VAL A 9 -8.15 -5.04 11.48
N GLY A 10 -6.83 -5.06 11.70
CA GLY A 10 -5.81 -4.36 10.93
C GLY A 10 -5.17 -3.21 11.69
N ALA A 11 -3.88 -3.33 12.04
CA ALA A 11 -3.08 -2.34 12.75
C ALA A 11 -2.30 -1.41 11.78
N GLY A 12 -2.86 -1.13 10.62
CA GLY A 12 -2.42 -0.04 9.76
C GLY A 12 -2.88 1.33 10.26
N PRO A 13 -2.52 2.44 9.56
CA PRO A 13 -2.91 3.78 9.97
C PRO A 13 -4.42 3.96 10.20
N ALA A 14 -5.26 3.31 9.39
CA ALA A 14 -6.71 3.42 9.49
C ALA A 14 -7.24 2.87 10.81
N GLY A 15 -6.83 1.65 11.18
CA GLY A 15 -7.24 1.01 12.43
C GLY A 15 -6.72 1.76 13.65
N ILE A 16 -5.46 2.19 13.63
CA ILE A 16 -4.86 2.93 14.75
C ILE A 16 -5.55 4.30 14.93
N TYR A 17 -5.81 5.04 13.84
CA TYR A 17 -6.53 6.32 13.96
C TYR A 17 -7.99 6.15 14.36
N ALA A 18 -8.69 5.13 13.85
CA ALA A 18 -10.07 4.85 14.27
C ALA A 18 -10.13 4.56 15.78
N SER A 19 -9.18 3.77 16.29
CA SER A 19 -9.05 3.46 17.72
C SER A 19 -8.82 4.71 18.56
N ASP A 20 -7.87 5.57 18.15
CA ASP A 20 -7.56 6.82 18.87
C ASP A 20 -8.74 7.79 18.88
N ILE A 21 -9.39 7.99 17.72
CA ILE A 21 -10.53 8.91 17.58
C ILE A 21 -11.71 8.39 18.39
N LEU A 22 -12.05 7.10 18.29
CA LEU A 22 -13.16 6.51 19.03
C LEU A 22 -12.98 6.64 20.54
N THR A 23 -11.77 6.37 21.05
CA THR A 23 -11.46 6.51 22.46
C THR A 23 -11.67 7.96 22.96
N LYS A 24 -11.25 8.95 22.14
CA LYS A 24 -11.35 10.38 22.47
C LYS A 24 -12.78 10.91 22.36
N GLU A 25 -13.49 10.55 21.30
CA GLU A 25 -14.83 11.11 21.02
C GLU A 25 -15.93 10.44 21.85
N ALA A 26 -15.70 9.20 22.33
CA ALA A 26 -16.59 8.53 23.25
C ALA A 26 -16.39 8.89 24.73
N GLU A 27 -15.32 9.67 25.06
CA GLU A 27 -14.99 10.07 26.42
C GLU A 27 -16.17 10.78 27.09
N GLY A 28 -16.50 10.36 28.31
CA GLY A 28 -17.64 10.90 29.07
C GLY A 28 -18.97 10.21 28.78
N ALA A 29 -19.16 9.53 27.64
CA ALA A 29 -20.34 8.74 27.31
C ALA A 29 -20.14 7.26 27.58
N TYR A 30 -18.98 6.71 27.18
CA TYR A 30 -18.64 5.30 27.27
C TYR A 30 -17.28 5.08 27.91
N GLU A 31 -17.12 3.93 28.57
CA GLU A 31 -15.82 3.35 28.92
C GLU A 31 -15.39 2.44 27.76
N VAL A 32 -14.47 2.94 26.92
CA VAL A 32 -14.06 2.26 25.69
C VAL A 32 -12.88 1.32 25.98
N SER A 33 -13.00 0.07 25.54
CA SER A 33 -11.94 -0.94 25.54
C SER A 33 -11.73 -1.42 24.09
N ILE A 34 -10.52 -1.36 23.58
CA ILE A 34 -10.19 -1.67 22.18
C ILE A 34 -9.14 -2.77 22.14
N ASP A 35 -9.46 -3.84 21.38
CA ASP A 35 -8.53 -4.88 20.99
C ASP A 35 -8.23 -4.74 19.49
N LEU A 36 -6.96 -4.48 19.17
CA LEU A 36 -6.46 -4.25 17.82
C LEU A 36 -5.70 -5.49 17.35
N PHE A 37 -6.27 -6.18 16.37
CA PHE A 37 -5.74 -7.42 15.81
C PHE A 37 -4.96 -7.13 14.52
N GLU A 38 -3.77 -7.71 14.41
CA GLU A 38 -2.92 -7.59 13.24
C GLU A 38 -2.41 -8.97 12.80
N ARG A 39 -2.55 -9.30 11.51
CA ARG A 39 -2.12 -10.60 10.97
C ARG A 39 -0.61 -10.82 11.00
N LEU A 40 0.16 -9.74 11.06
CA LEU A 40 1.61 -9.78 11.15
C LEU A 40 2.09 -9.53 12.59
N PRO A 41 3.29 -9.98 12.95
CA PRO A 41 3.89 -9.66 14.25
C PRO A 41 4.19 -8.17 14.45
N ALA A 42 4.20 -7.38 13.39
CA ALA A 42 4.52 -5.95 13.38
C ALA A 42 3.32 -5.11 12.92
N PRO A 43 3.00 -3.99 13.58
CA PRO A 43 1.95 -3.06 13.17
C PRO A 43 2.38 -2.16 12.00
N TYR A 44 1.55 -1.16 11.70
CA TYR A 44 1.71 -0.06 10.76
C TYR A 44 1.36 -0.40 9.30
N GLY A 45 1.01 -1.65 8.96
CA GLY A 45 0.52 -2.04 7.64
C GLY A 45 1.40 -1.52 6.51
N LEU A 46 0.80 -0.86 5.52
CA LEU A 46 1.52 -0.35 4.33
C LEU A 46 2.52 0.79 4.63
N VAL A 47 2.50 1.43 5.80
CA VAL A 47 3.57 2.36 6.16
C VAL A 47 4.88 1.61 6.36
N ARG A 48 4.79 0.38 6.90
CA ARG A 48 5.95 -0.50 7.06
C ARG A 48 6.26 -1.31 5.80
N TYR A 49 5.21 -1.79 5.08
CA TYR A 49 5.34 -2.79 4.01
C TYR A 49 4.78 -2.34 2.65
N GLY A 50 4.72 -1.04 2.38
CA GLY A 50 4.18 -0.53 1.13
C GLY A 50 4.68 0.86 0.74
N VAL A 51 5.23 1.62 1.67
CA VAL A 51 5.94 2.88 1.40
C VAL A 51 7.39 2.55 1.12
N ALA A 52 7.92 2.98 -0.02
CA ALA A 52 9.30 2.69 -0.39
C ALA A 52 10.30 3.08 0.72
N PRO A 53 11.34 2.28 0.99
CA PRO A 53 12.28 2.48 2.10
C PRO A 53 12.99 3.82 2.06
N ASP A 54 13.14 4.40 0.87
CA ASP A 54 13.80 5.67 0.62
C ASP A 54 12.87 6.89 0.70
N HIS A 55 11.69 6.73 1.33
CA HIS A 55 10.74 7.79 1.65
C HIS A 55 10.69 8.13 3.15
N PRO A 56 11.75 8.67 3.76
CA PRO A 56 11.83 8.87 5.22
C PRO A 56 10.73 9.81 5.73
N ARG A 57 10.32 10.79 4.91
CA ARG A 57 9.27 11.76 5.28
C ARG A 57 7.91 11.09 5.47
N ILE A 58 7.54 10.16 4.59
CA ILE A 58 6.25 9.45 4.67
C ILE A 58 6.32 8.40 5.78
N LYS A 59 7.44 7.70 5.90
CA LYS A 59 7.66 6.74 6.98
C LYS A 59 7.65 7.40 8.37
N GLY A 60 8.00 8.67 8.48
CA GLY A 60 7.93 9.44 9.73
C GLY A 60 6.53 9.53 10.37
N VAL A 61 5.46 9.18 9.65
CA VAL A 61 4.11 9.04 10.23
C VAL A 61 4.04 7.95 11.30
N VAL A 62 4.95 6.98 11.28
CA VAL A 62 5.07 5.92 12.29
C VAL A 62 5.19 6.50 13.70
N ASN A 63 5.86 7.63 13.89
CA ASN A 63 5.99 8.25 15.21
C ASN A 63 4.63 8.62 15.81
N ALA A 64 3.75 9.23 15.02
CA ALA A 64 2.40 9.57 15.47
C ALA A 64 1.53 8.34 15.73
N LEU A 65 1.71 7.26 14.95
CA LEU A 65 1.01 5.99 15.18
C LEU A 65 1.53 5.28 16.42
N ARG A 66 2.84 5.32 16.67
CA ARG A 66 3.48 4.80 17.89
C ARG A 66 2.93 5.50 19.13
N ASP A 67 2.87 6.84 19.13
CA ASP A 67 2.33 7.62 20.27
C ASP A 67 0.90 7.18 20.62
N VAL A 68 0.09 6.82 19.62
CA VAL A 68 -1.26 6.30 19.85
C VAL A 68 -1.22 4.92 20.49
N LEU A 69 -0.42 3.99 19.99
CA LEU A 69 -0.31 2.64 20.55
C LEU A 69 0.28 2.67 21.97
N ASP A 70 1.31 3.48 22.21
CA ASP A 70 1.99 3.64 23.50
C ASP A 70 1.12 4.37 24.57
N SER A 71 -0.03 4.92 24.18
CA SER A 71 -0.95 5.57 25.12
C SER A 71 -1.56 4.63 26.18
N GLY A 72 -1.42 3.31 26.00
CA GLY A 72 -1.97 2.29 26.89
C GLY A 72 -3.49 2.12 26.80
N ARG A 73 -4.15 2.77 25.84
CA ARG A 73 -5.63 2.72 25.67
C ARG A 73 -6.10 1.63 24.70
N ILE A 74 -5.17 0.99 24.02
CA ILE A 74 -5.40 -0.01 22.97
C ILE A 74 -4.56 -1.24 23.30
N ARG A 75 -5.18 -2.42 23.38
CA ARG A 75 -4.44 -3.67 23.46
C ARG A 75 -4.14 -4.16 22.05
N VAL A 76 -2.90 -4.49 21.76
CA VAL A 76 -2.45 -4.96 20.46
C VAL A 76 -2.23 -6.46 20.49
N PHE A 77 -2.78 -7.14 19.49
CA PHE A 77 -2.60 -8.56 19.23
C PHE A 77 -2.02 -8.75 17.86
N GLY A 78 -0.69 -8.83 17.75
CA GLY A 78 0.02 -9.14 16.51
C GLY A 78 0.06 -10.65 16.25
N ASN A 79 0.22 -11.02 14.99
CA ASN A 79 0.18 -12.41 14.51
C ASN A 79 -1.17 -13.11 14.80
N VAL A 80 -2.26 -12.37 14.66
CA VAL A 80 -3.63 -12.89 14.75
C VAL A 80 -4.37 -12.60 13.45
N ASN A 81 -4.76 -13.64 12.73
CA ASN A 81 -5.41 -13.53 11.44
C ASN A 81 -6.93 -13.74 11.58
N PHE A 82 -7.70 -12.75 11.18
CA PHE A 82 -9.15 -12.85 11.07
C PHE A 82 -9.52 -13.82 9.92
N GLY A 83 -10.45 -14.72 10.21
CA GLY A 83 -10.89 -15.80 9.33
C GLY A 83 -10.27 -17.16 9.72
N THR A 84 -9.01 -17.20 10.14
CA THR A 84 -8.35 -18.46 10.54
C THR A 84 -8.17 -18.59 12.05
N ASP A 85 -7.70 -17.54 12.72
CA ASP A 85 -7.46 -17.56 14.17
C ASP A 85 -8.66 -17.04 14.96
N LEU A 86 -9.39 -16.08 14.41
CA LEU A 86 -10.61 -15.51 14.95
C LEU A 86 -11.68 -15.42 13.87
N THR A 87 -12.89 -15.87 14.19
CA THR A 87 -14.07 -15.76 13.32
C THR A 87 -14.91 -14.53 13.67
N LEU A 88 -15.85 -14.18 12.80
CA LEU A 88 -16.81 -13.11 13.07
C LEU A 88 -17.69 -13.44 14.30
N ASP A 89 -18.07 -14.71 14.49
CA ASP A 89 -18.87 -15.14 15.63
C ASP A 89 -18.09 -15.03 16.95
N ASP A 90 -16.80 -15.36 16.97
CA ASP A 90 -15.94 -15.13 18.14
C ASP A 90 -15.93 -13.66 18.56
N LEU A 91 -15.87 -12.76 17.58
CA LEU A 91 -15.86 -11.34 17.83
C LEU A 91 -17.24 -10.84 18.27
N ARG A 92 -18.33 -11.35 17.67
CA ARG A 92 -19.70 -10.99 18.04
C ARG A 92 -20.05 -11.35 19.48
N GLU A 93 -19.54 -12.47 19.97
CA GLU A 93 -19.74 -12.89 21.36
C GLU A 93 -19.04 -12.00 22.40
N ARG A 94 -17.95 -11.33 22.02
CA ARG A 94 -17.04 -10.61 22.92
C ARG A 94 -17.06 -9.08 22.77
N TYR A 95 -17.50 -8.57 21.63
CA TYR A 95 -17.45 -7.13 21.31
C TYR A 95 -18.83 -6.59 20.92
N HIS A 96 -19.02 -5.30 21.11
CA HIS A 96 -20.22 -4.60 20.69
C HIS A 96 -20.21 -4.30 19.19
N LEU A 97 -19.01 -4.19 18.61
CA LEU A 97 -18.81 -3.94 17.19
C LEU A 97 -17.38 -4.31 16.76
N VAL A 98 -17.22 -4.43 15.44
CA VAL A 98 -15.93 -4.65 14.79
C VAL A 98 -15.69 -3.56 13.74
N ILE A 99 -14.47 -3.03 13.68
CA ILE A 99 -14.00 -2.10 12.64
C ILE A 99 -12.97 -2.83 11.78
N PHE A 100 -13.30 -3.08 10.52
CA PHE A 100 -12.35 -3.61 9.55
C PHE A 100 -11.49 -2.50 8.96
N ALA A 101 -10.18 -2.63 9.10
CA ALA A 101 -9.14 -1.69 8.65
C ALA A 101 -8.01 -2.42 7.92
N THR A 102 -8.35 -3.51 7.22
CA THR A 102 -7.39 -4.46 6.62
C THR A 102 -6.63 -3.93 5.41
N GLY A 103 -7.04 -2.77 4.88
CA GLY A 103 -6.35 -2.13 3.76
C GLY A 103 -6.65 -2.77 2.40
N ALA A 104 -5.66 -2.71 1.49
CA ALA A 104 -5.68 -3.30 0.17
C ALA A 104 -4.23 -3.75 -0.16
N PHE A 105 -4.05 -5.01 -0.51
CA PHE A 105 -2.73 -5.64 -0.62
C PHE A 105 -2.47 -6.34 -1.95
N TYR A 106 -3.51 -6.61 -2.74
CA TYR A 106 -3.39 -7.32 -4.01
C TYR A 106 -3.36 -6.32 -5.16
N ASP A 107 -2.61 -6.66 -6.20
CA ASP A 107 -2.63 -5.87 -7.43
C ASP A 107 -3.99 -5.98 -8.11
N ALA A 108 -4.46 -4.87 -8.64
CA ALA A 108 -5.59 -4.86 -9.54
C ALA A 108 -5.25 -5.60 -10.84
N ASP A 109 -6.21 -6.34 -11.36
CA ASP A 109 -6.07 -7.05 -12.62
C ASP A 109 -5.88 -6.09 -13.80
N LEU A 110 -5.07 -6.52 -14.75
CA LEU A 110 -4.89 -5.88 -16.05
C LEU A 110 -5.15 -6.93 -17.13
N ASP A 111 -6.31 -6.83 -17.76
CA ASP A 111 -6.73 -7.79 -18.79
C ASP A 111 -6.13 -7.38 -20.16
N ILE A 112 -4.90 -7.84 -20.40
CA ILE A 112 -4.23 -7.75 -21.70
C ILE A 112 -3.54 -9.10 -22.04
N PRO A 113 -3.44 -9.46 -23.32
CA PRO A 113 -2.76 -10.69 -23.72
C PRO A 113 -1.33 -10.77 -23.19
N GLY A 114 -0.93 -11.95 -22.75
CA GLY A 114 0.43 -12.24 -22.28
C GLY A 114 0.77 -11.74 -20.88
N ILE A 115 -0.17 -11.15 -20.13
CA ILE A 115 0.09 -10.53 -18.82
C ILE A 115 0.57 -11.52 -17.75
N ASP A 116 0.26 -12.81 -17.92
CA ASP A 116 0.66 -13.87 -16.99
C ASP A 116 1.96 -14.59 -17.41
N ALA A 117 2.70 -14.03 -18.38
CA ALA A 117 3.94 -14.62 -18.86
C ALA A 117 5.05 -14.55 -17.79
N GLU A 118 6.04 -15.44 -17.89
CA GLU A 118 7.24 -15.37 -17.06
C GLU A 118 7.97 -14.03 -17.26
N GLY A 119 8.25 -13.33 -16.17
CA GLY A 119 8.78 -11.97 -16.19
C GLY A 119 7.73 -10.87 -16.07
N SER A 120 6.45 -11.22 -15.94
CA SER A 120 5.37 -10.26 -15.62
C SER A 120 4.98 -10.39 -14.15
N PHE A 121 5.08 -9.29 -13.40
CA PHE A 121 4.91 -9.24 -11.96
C PHE A 121 3.85 -8.21 -11.55
N GLY A 122 3.22 -8.43 -10.40
CA GLY A 122 2.49 -7.40 -9.69
C GLY A 122 3.44 -6.38 -9.05
N ALA A 123 3.08 -5.12 -9.05
CA ALA A 123 3.84 -4.10 -8.32
C ALA A 123 3.78 -4.34 -6.80
N ALA A 124 2.66 -4.85 -6.28
CA ALA A 124 2.52 -5.21 -4.87
C ALA A 124 3.54 -6.28 -4.46
N ASP A 125 3.77 -7.29 -5.29
CA ASP A 125 4.73 -8.36 -5.01
C ASP A 125 6.17 -7.82 -4.92
N PHE A 126 6.55 -6.92 -5.84
CA PHE A 126 7.85 -6.27 -5.81
C PHE A 126 8.02 -5.33 -4.62
N VAL A 127 6.96 -4.57 -4.29
CA VAL A 127 6.91 -3.72 -3.09
C VAL A 127 7.06 -4.57 -1.83
N ASN A 128 6.32 -5.66 -1.73
CA ASN A 128 6.41 -6.60 -0.62
C ASN A 128 7.84 -7.17 -0.47
N TRP A 129 8.50 -7.48 -1.58
CA TRP A 129 9.88 -7.96 -1.57
C TRP A 129 10.83 -6.89 -1.02
N TYR A 130 10.85 -5.68 -1.59
CA TYR A 130 11.82 -4.68 -1.17
C TYR A 130 11.54 -4.09 0.22
N ASP A 131 10.30 -4.14 0.68
CA ASP A 131 9.93 -3.73 2.04
C ASP A 131 10.07 -4.87 3.08
N GLY A 132 10.47 -6.07 2.65
CA GLY A 132 10.71 -7.20 3.55
C GLY A 132 9.45 -7.77 4.17
N TYR A 133 8.36 -7.82 3.40
CA TYR A 133 7.13 -8.45 3.83
C TYR A 133 7.36 -9.94 4.15
N PRO A 134 6.91 -10.48 5.29
CA PRO A 134 7.28 -11.82 5.75
C PRO A 134 6.91 -12.97 4.80
N GLU A 135 5.86 -12.79 4.01
CA GLU A 135 5.37 -13.80 3.07
C GLU A 135 5.92 -13.60 1.63
N ALA A 136 6.69 -12.53 1.40
CA ALA A 136 7.32 -12.27 0.11
C ALA A 136 8.49 -13.25 -0.16
N PRO A 137 8.78 -13.55 -1.44
CA PRO A 137 9.98 -14.30 -1.81
C PRO A 137 11.24 -13.65 -1.23
N ARG A 138 12.27 -14.45 -0.91
CA ARG A 138 13.55 -13.91 -0.41
C ARG A 138 14.44 -13.39 -1.53
N GLU A 139 14.25 -13.91 -2.73
CA GLU A 139 14.96 -13.52 -3.94
C GLU A 139 13.98 -12.92 -4.94
N TRP A 140 14.45 -11.95 -5.72
CA TRP A 140 13.69 -11.35 -6.81
C TRP A 140 14.51 -11.39 -8.09
N PRO A 141 13.94 -11.80 -9.22
CA PRO A 141 14.66 -11.82 -10.48
C PRO A 141 14.86 -10.38 -10.99
N LEU A 142 16.11 -9.92 -11.02
CA LEU A 142 16.53 -8.61 -11.54
C LEU A 142 17.50 -8.80 -12.71
N ASP A 143 17.22 -9.78 -13.56
CA ASP A 143 18.07 -10.24 -14.67
C ASP A 143 17.78 -9.56 -16.02
N ALA A 144 16.71 -8.78 -16.12
CA ALA A 144 16.39 -8.00 -17.30
C ALA A 144 17.14 -6.65 -17.33
N SER A 145 17.71 -6.29 -18.47
CA SER A 145 18.35 -4.98 -18.64
C SER A 145 17.35 -3.85 -18.85
N SER A 146 16.20 -4.14 -19.42
CA SER A 146 15.12 -3.18 -19.67
C SER A 146 13.82 -3.69 -19.09
N VAL A 147 13.10 -2.84 -18.37
CA VAL A 147 11.85 -3.20 -17.67
C VAL A 147 10.75 -2.18 -17.94
N ALA A 148 9.50 -2.63 -17.94
CA ALA A 148 8.31 -1.81 -18.04
C ALA A 148 7.57 -1.72 -16.72
N VAL A 149 7.16 -0.51 -16.33
CA VAL A 149 6.25 -0.27 -15.21
C VAL A 149 4.95 0.29 -15.76
N ILE A 150 3.88 -0.46 -15.66
CA ILE A 150 2.56 -0.08 -16.15
C ILE A 150 1.80 0.62 -15.03
N GLY A 151 1.67 1.92 -15.12
CA GLY A 151 0.96 2.71 -14.14
C GLY A 151 1.37 4.17 -14.14
N ASN A 152 0.50 5.01 -13.58
CA ASN A 152 0.64 6.47 -13.59
C ASN A 152 0.33 7.06 -12.20
N GLY A 153 0.61 6.27 -11.15
CA GLY A 153 0.46 6.63 -9.75
C GLY A 153 1.79 6.60 -9.00
N ASN A 154 1.77 6.93 -7.69
CA ASN A 154 2.96 6.98 -6.83
C ASN A 154 3.69 5.63 -6.79
N VAL A 155 2.96 4.52 -6.67
CA VAL A 155 3.56 3.17 -6.64
C VAL A 155 4.38 2.88 -7.90
N ALA A 156 3.90 3.32 -9.08
CA ALA A 156 4.65 3.14 -10.33
C ALA A 156 5.99 3.90 -10.29
N LEU A 157 5.99 5.12 -9.73
CA LEU A 157 7.23 5.89 -9.58
C LEU A 157 8.15 5.31 -8.51
N ASP A 158 7.60 4.78 -7.40
CA ASP A 158 8.38 4.11 -6.37
C ASP A 158 9.08 2.85 -6.92
N VAL A 159 8.35 2.01 -7.65
CA VAL A 159 8.91 0.84 -8.34
C VAL A 159 10.01 1.26 -9.32
N ALA A 160 9.74 2.26 -10.16
CA ALA A 160 10.72 2.76 -11.11
C ALA A 160 11.97 3.34 -10.42
N ARG A 161 11.80 4.03 -9.30
CA ARG A 161 12.90 4.63 -8.52
C ARG A 161 13.76 3.56 -7.85
N VAL A 162 13.15 2.57 -7.20
CA VAL A 162 13.88 1.47 -6.56
C VAL A 162 14.66 0.66 -7.60
N LEU A 163 14.06 0.36 -8.76
CA LEU A 163 14.75 -0.30 -9.89
C LEU A 163 15.88 0.55 -10.49
N ALA A 164 15.85 1.87 -10.29
CA ALA A 164 16.84 2.80 -10.83
C ALA A 164 18.05 3.01 -9.91
N LYS A 165 17.86 2.84 -8.59
CA LYS A 165 18.89 3.15 -7.60
C LYS A 165 19.98 2.10 -7.54
N HIS A 166 21.20 2.54 -7.27
CA HIS A 166 22.26 1.64 -6.83
C HIS A 166 21.94 1.09 -5.44
N ALA A 167 22.33 -0.17 -5.18
CA ALA A 167 22.09 -0.81 -3.89
C ALA A 167 22.66 0.00 -2.72
N ASP A 168 23.83 0.59 -2.90
CA ASP A 168 24.52 1.38 -1.86
C ASP A 168 23.73 2.65 -1.49
N ASP A 169 22.96 3.23 -2.42
CA ASP A 169 22.07 4.38 -2.14
C ASP A 169 20.86 3.99 -1.29
N MET A 170 20.57 2.69 -1.19
CA MET A 170 19.49 2.16 -0.33
C MET A 170 19.99 1.74 1.06
N LEU A 171 21.29 1.59 1.28
CA LEU A 171 21.87 1.18 2.57
C LEU A 171 21.45 2.07 3.75
N PRO A 172 21.37 3.41 3.64
CA PRO A 172 20.93 4.24 4.77
C PRO A 172 19.48 4.01 5.21
N THR A 173 18.71 3.26 4.42
CA THR A 173 17.30 2.99 4.67
C THR A 173 17.07 1.71 5.49
N GLU A 174 15.82 1.33 5.65
CA GLU A 174 15.42 0.13 6.40
C GLU A 174 15.31 -1.16 5.56
N ILE A 175 15.92 -1.20 4.35
CA ILE A 175 15.83 -2.39 3.50
C ILE A 175 16.42 -3.63 4.21
N PRO A 176 15.83 -4.82 4.00
CA PRO A 176 16.40 -6.07 4.49
C PRO A 176 17.73 -6.41 3.80
N ALA A 177 18.54 -7.22 4.46
CA ALA A 177 19.84 -7.65 3.91
C ALA A 177 19.71 -8.40 2.56
N ASN A 178 18.70 -9.27 2.42
CA ASN A 178 18.44 -10.00 1.16
C ASN A 178 18.05 -9.06 0.01
N VAL A 179 17.38 -7.95 0.29
CA VAL A 179 17.00 -6.94 -0.71
C VAL A 179 18.25 -6.18 -1.17
N TYR A 180 19.11 -5.78 -0.25
CA TYR A 180 20.37 -5.15 -0.60
C TYR A 180 21.23 -6.06 -1.51
N GLU A 181 21.40 -7.33 -1.16
CA GLU A 181 22.14 -8.28 -1.99
C GLU A 181 21.48 -8.51 -3.37
N GLY A 182 20.15 -8.56 -3.43
CA GLY A 182 19.40 -8.66 -4.68
C GLY A 182 19.63 -7.43 -5.59
N LEU A 183 19.54 -6.23 -5.02
CA LEU A 183 19.75 -4.98 -5.77
C LEU A 183 21.21 -4.85 -6.27
N LYS A 184 22.21 -5.36 -5.52
CA LYS A 184 23.60 -5.40 -6.01
C LYS A 184 23.79 -6.24 -7.26
N GLY A 185 22.97 -7.27 -7.42
CA GLY A 185 23.02 -8.18 -8.58
C GLY A 185 22.19 -7.69 -9.77
N THR A 186 21.51 -6.53 -9.66
CA THR A 186 20.59 -6.04 -10.70
C THR A 186 21.30 -5.85 -12.03
N GLN A 187 20.62 -6.26 -13.12
CA GLN A 187 21.03 -5.99 -14.50
C GLN A 187 20.23 -4.82 -15.10
N VAL A 188 19.29 -4.23 -14.36
CA VAL A 188 18.40 -3.18 -14.84
C VAL A 188 19.17 -1.90 -15.17
N THR A 189 19.15 -1.50 -16.43
CA THR A 189 19.73 -0.26 -16.93
C THR A 189 18.67 0.71 -17.46
N ASP A 190 17.55 0.19 -17.99
CA ASP A 190 16.46 0.98 -18.52
C ASP A 190 15.16 0.66 -17.80
N VAL A 191 14.43 1.71 -17.39
CA VAL A 191 13.08 1.59 -16.84
C VAL A 191 12.14 2.46 -17.64
N HIS A 192 11.05 1.85 -18.13
CA HIS A 192 10.01 2.51 -18.89
C HIS A 192 8.72 2.58 -18.07
N VAL A 193 8.24 3.77 -17.76
CA VAL A 193 6.97 4.00 -17.05
C VAL A 193 5.88 4.37 -18.05
N PHE A 194 4.75 3.66 -18.03
CA PHE A 194 3.69 3.83 -19.02
C PHE A 194 2.40 4.38 -18.42
N GLY A 195 1.88 5.45 -19.02
CA GLY A 195 0.58 6.03 -18.70
C GLY A 195 -0.28 6.18 -19.95
N ARG A 196 -1.52 5.66 -19.89
CA ARG A 196 -2.48 5.77 -21.02
C ARG A 196 -3.01 7.17 -21.28
N ARG A 197 -2.76 8.11 -20.37
CA ARG A 197 -3.21 9.51 -20.42
C ARG A 197 -2.01 10.45 -20.41
N GLY A 198 -2.28 11.72 -20.71
CA GLY A 198 -1.26 12.76 -20.77
C GLY A 198 -0.87 13.35 -19.41
N PRO A 199 -0.03 14.39 -19.44
CA PRO A 199 0.58 15.01 -18.25
C PRO A 199 -0.43 15.57 -17.24
N LEU A 200 -1.65 15.89 -17.68
CA LEU A 200 -2.67 16.48 -16.82
C LEU A 200 -3.48 15.46 -16.02
N GLN A 201 -3.47 14.20 -16.43
CA GLN A 201 -4.27 13.12 -15.85
C GLN A 201 -3.39 12.13 -15.08
N VAL A 202 -2.13 12.46 -14.84
CA VAL A 202 -1.25 11.67 -13.99
C VAL A 202 -1.76 11.66 -12.54
N LYS A 203 -1.55 10.54 -11.85
CA LYS A 203 -2.01 10.35 -10.46
C LYS A 203 -0.88 10.45 -9.45
N PHE A 204 0.37 10.48 -9.89
CA PHE A 204 1.51 10.67 -9.00
C PHE A 204 1.57 12.12 -8.48
N THR A 205 2.16 12.30 -7.32
CA THR A 205 2.31 13.64 -6.72
C THR A 205 3.59 14.32 -7.21
N PRO A 206 3.67 15.67 -7.07
CA PRO A 206 4.91 16.39 -7.40
C PRO A 206 6.12 15.96 -6.56
N LEU A 207 5.90 15.36 -5.39
CA LEU A 207 6.97 14.92 -4.49
C LEU A 207 7.66 13.70 -5.08
N GLU A 208 6.90 12.63 -5.32
CA GLU A 208 7.44 11.38 -5.89
C GLU A 208 8.06 11.61 -7.27
N LEU A 209 7.46 12.51 -8.07
CA LEU A 209 8.04 12.86 -9.37
C LEU A 209 9.42 13.51 -9.21
N ARG A 210 9.61 14.41 -8.23
CA ARG A 210 10.93 15.01 -7.97
C ARG A 210 11.95 13.98 -7.52
N GLU A 211 11.56 13.11 -6.58
CA GLU A 211 12.44 12.08 -6.02
C GLU A 211 12.92 11.09 -7.10
N LEU A 212 12.08 10.79 -8.11
CA LEU A 212 12.53 10.03 -9.27
C LEU A 212 13.67 10.76 -10.03
N GLY A 213 13.58 12.08 -10.16
CA GLY A 213 14.60 12.89 -10.83
C GLY A 213 15.86 13.18 -9.98
N GLU A 214 15.84 12.83 -8.70
CA GLU A 214 16.96 13.02 -7.77
C GLU A 214 17.84 11.76 -7.64
N VAL A 215 17.50 10.67 -8.35
CA VAL A 215 18.32 9.45 -8.34
C VAL A 215 19.67 9.73 -9.01
N PRO A 216 20.81 9.53 -8.30
CA PRO A 216 22.14 9.81 -8.85
C PRO A 216 22.43 8.98 -10.10
N GLY A 217 23.04 9.59 -11.10
CA GLY A 217 23.44 8.92 -12.33
C GLY A 217 22.29 8.49 -13.25
N VAL A 218 21.09 9.00 -13.05
CA VAL A 218 19.91 8.67 -13.84
C VAL A 218 19.32 9.91 -14.50
N ASP A 219 19.15 9.85 -15.83
CA ASP A 219 18.41 10.87 -16.59
C ASP A 219 16.95 10.42 -16.77
N ILE A 220 16.02 11.36 -16.66
CA ILE A 220 14.61 11.12 -16.97
C ILE A 220 14.32 11.67 -18.37
N VAL A 221 13.72 10.85 -19.21
CA VAL A 221 13.37 11.23 -20.59
C VAL A 221 11.86 11.24 -20.74
N VAL A 222 11.34 12.35 -21.26
CA VAL A 222 9.93 12.50 -21.66
C VAL A 222 9.91 12.97 -23.10
N ALA A 223 9.16 12.29 -23.97
CA ALA A 223 9.11 12.64 -25.38
C ALA A 223 8.33 13.95 -25.60
N GLU A 224 8.77 14.77 -26.57
CA GLU A 224 8.09 16.02 -26.94
C GLU A 224 6.64 15.75 -27.38
N GLU A 225 6.44 14.69 -28.16
CA GLU A 225 5.13 14.22 -28.63
C GLU A 225 4.13 13.89 -27.50
N ASP A 226 4.59 13.73 -26.28
CA ASP A 226 3.74 13.44 -25.10
C ASP A 226 3.15 14.72 -24.50
N PHE A 227 3.61 15.91 -24.91
CA PHE A 227 3.09 17.21 -24.45
C PHE A 227 2.14 17.88 -25.43
N ASP A 228 2.36 17.72 -26.75
CA ASP A 228 1.69 18.51 -27.79
C ASP A 228 0.26 18.06 -28.11
N ARG A 229 -0.27 17.07 -27.41
CA ARG A 229 -1.55 16.44 -27.77
C ARG A 229 -2.78 16.99 -27.05
N ASP A 230 -2.61 17.85 -26.04
CA ASP A 230 -3.74 18.42 -25.29
C ASP A 230 -3.73 19.95 -25.37
N PRO A 231 -4.51 20.55 -26.29
CA PRO A 231 -4.58 22.02 -26.45
C PRO A 231 -5.18 22.74 -25.22
N GLU A 232 -5.93 22.02 -24.37
CA GLU A 232 -6.52 22.58 -23.15
C GLU A 232 -5.63 22.38 -21.91
N ALA A 233 -4.48 21.72 -22.09
CA ALA A 233 -3.52 21.39 -21.05
C ALA A 233 -3.10 22.59 -20.21
N ASP A 234 -2.78 23.69 -20.82
CA ASP A 234 -2.31 24.91 -20.16
C ASP A 234 -3.38 25.56 -19.29
N GLU A 235 -4.64 25.57 -19.74
CA GLU A 235 -5.75 26.14 -18.97
C GLU A 235 -6.16 25.26 -17.79
N ALA A 236 -6.13 23.93 -17.93
CA ALA A 236 -6.37 22.99 -16.86
C ALA A 236 -5.24 23.02 -15.81
N ALA A 237 -3.98 23.12 -16.24
CA ALA A 237 -2.81 23.25 -15.37
C ALA A 237 -2.89 24.53 -14.51
N LYS A 238 -3.37 25.64 -15.06
CA LYS A 238 -3.54 26.90 -14.31
C LYS A 238 -4.53 26.78 -13.16
N LYS A 239 -5.51 25.89 -13.25
CA LYS A 239 -6.55 25.68 -12.22
C LYS A 239 -6.11 24.75 -11.08
N ASN A 240 -5.08 23.94 -11.29
CA ASN A 240 -4.59 22.99 -10.30
C ASN A 240 -3.08 23.14 -10.06
N LYS A 241 -2.71 23.62 -8.86
CA LYS A 241 -1.32 23.89 -8.49
C LYS A 241 -0.42 22.65 -8.59
N GLN A 242 -0.93 21.46 -8.27
CA GLN A 242 -0.15 20.22 -8.36
C GLN A 242 0.16 19.88 -9.82
N ILE A 243 -0.85 19.92 -10.68
CA ILE A 243 -0.68 19.68 -12.13
C ILE A 243 0.30 20.68 -12.73
N LEU A 244 0.21 21.97 -12.36
CA LEU A 244 1.15 22.98 -12.82
C LEU A 244 2.61 22.66 -12.44
N VAL A 245 2.84 22.16 -11.21
CA VAL A 245 4.19 21.76 -10.79
C VAL A 245 4.66 20.53 -11.55
N ILE A 246 3.81 19.52 -11.73
CA ILE A 246 4.11 18.30 -12.47
C ILE A 246 4.47 18.66 -13.92
N SER A 247 3.65 19.45 -14.60
CA SER A 247 3.90 19.88 -16.00
C SER A 247 5.23 20.61 -16.14
N ARG A 248 5.61 21.44 -15.16
CA ARG A 248 6.92 22.13 -15.15
C ARG A 248 8.09 21.16 -14.98
N ILE A 249 7.94 20.13 -14.15
CA ILE A 249 9.00 19.12 -13.94
C ILE A 249 9.17 18.30 -15.23
N LEU A 250 8.06 17.78 -15.76
CA LEU A 250 8.08 17.00 -17.00
C LEU A 250 8.63 17.82 -18.18
N GLY A 251 8.24 19.10 -18.30
CA GLY A 251 8.78 20.01 -19.32
C GLY A 251 10.29 20.21 -19.21
N LYS A 252 10.84 20.33 -18.00
CA LYS A 252 12.30 20.39 -17.80
C LYS A 252 13.01 19.12 -18.29
N TRP A 253 12.42 17.94 -18.04
CA TRP A 253 13.01 16.68 -18.47
C TRP A 253 12.91 16.47 -19.98
N ARG A 254 11.81 16.92 -20.62
CA ARG A 254 11.69 16.96 -22.07
C ARG A 254 12.81 17.77 -22.71
N ASP A 255 13.13 18.94 -22.13
CA ASP A 255 14.12 19.89 -22.68
C ASP A 255 15.56 19.56 -22.24
N ALA A 256 15.74 18.58 -21.35
CA ALA A 256 17.05 18.20 -20.84
C ALA A 256 17.84 17.35 -21.87
N GLN A 257 19.16 17.49 -21.82
CA GLN A 257 20.04 16.58 -22.57
C GLN A 257 20.24 15.29 -21.81
N VAL A 258 20.09 14.16 -22.49
CA VAL A 258 20.41 12.85 -21.93
C VAL A 258 21.94 12.70 -21.90
N THR A 259 22.48 12.51 -20.71
CA THR A 259 23.94 12.41 -20.47
C THR A 259 24.37 11.03 -19.99
N ASN A 260 23.43 10.25 -19.42
CA ASN A 260 23.67 8.89 -18.93
C ASN A 260 23.27 7.84 -19.96
N GLU A 261 23.99 6.73 -19.99
CA GLU A 261 23.72 5.63 -20.93
C GLU A 261 22.43 4.86 -20.58
N ALA A 262 21.97 4.96 -19.32
CA ALA A 262 20.82 4.23 -18.79
C ALA A 262 19.67 5.17 -18.38
N PRO A 263 18.98 5.82 -19.33
CA PRO A 263 17.90 6.76 -19.00
C PRO A 263 16.64 6.03 -18.50
N ARG A 264 15.89 6.71 -17.63
CA ARG A 264 14.52 6.34 -17.28
C ARG A 264 13.56 7.09 -18.19
N ARG A 265 12.57 6.37 -18.73
CA ARG A 265 11.66 6.92 -19.74
C ARG A 265 10.24 6.94 -19.23
N ILE A 266 9.57 8.10 -19.29
CA ILE A 266 8.14 8.23 -19.03
C ILE A 266 7.42 8.34 -20.36
N HIS A 267 6.56 7.38 -20.65
CA HIS A 267 5.71 7.34 -21.84
C HIS A 267 4.29 7.75 -21.42
N LEU A 268 3.85 8.89 -21.93
CA LEU A 268 2.49 9.36 -21.76
C LEU A 268 1.69 9.07 -23.04
N TYR A 269 0.37 9.07 -22.95
CA TYR A 269 -0.49 8.66 -24.07
C TYR A 269 -0.11 7.31 -24.68
N ALA A 270 0.42 6.41 -23.88
CA ALA A 270 0.82 5.08 -24.27
C ALA A 270 0.05 4.04 -23.47
N ARG A 271 -0.99 3.44 -24.06
CA ARG A 271 -1.80 2.40 -23.42
C ARG A 271 -1.14 1.04 -23.67
N PRO A 272 -0.80 0.28 -22.63
CA PRO A 272 -0.39 -1.11 -22.77
C PRO A 272 -1.50 -1.93 -23.44
N ASP A 273 -1.13 -2.75 -24.42
CA ASP A 273 -2.05 -3.54 -25.23
C ASP A 273 -1.79 -5.04 -25.15
N GLU A 274 -0.52 -5.42 -25.17
CA GLU A 274 -0.10 -6.82 -25.11
C GLU A 274 1.29 -6.93 -24.48
N VAL A 275 1.49 -7.92 -23.64
CA VAL A 275 2.81 -8.39 -23.23
C VAL A 275 3.29 -9.40 -24.29
N VAL A 276 4.21 -8.98 -25.15
CA VAL A 276 4.77 -9.85 -26.20
C VAL A 276 5.72 -10.84 -25.55
N THR A 277 5.59 -12.11 -25.93
CA THR A 277 6.39 -13.17 -25.35
C THR A 277 7.22 -13.91 -26.38
N GLU A 278 8.39 -14.36 -25.95
CA GLU A 278 9.24 -15.29 -26.69
C GLU A 278 9.59 -16.46 -25.78
N ASN A 279 9.28 -17.68 -26.21
CA ASN A 279 9.44 -18.90 -25.41
C ASN A 279 8.76 -18.87 -24.04
N GLY A 280 7.62 -18.16 -23.91
CA GLY A 280 6.85 -18.03 -22.67
C GLY A 280 7.34 -16.95 -21.71
N ARG A 281 8.40 -16.21 -22.04
CA ARG A 281 8.93 -15.10 -21.27
C ARG A 281 8.61 -13.77 -21.94
N VAL A 282 8.52 -12.71 -21.14
CA VAL A 282 8.41 -11.33 -21.61
C VAL A 282 9.59 -10.98 -22.53
N SER A 283 9.29 -10.45 -23.71
CA SER A 283 10.28 -9.94 -24.68
C SER A 283 10.04 -8.50 -25.10
N ALA A 284 8.79 -8.03 -25.06
CA ALA A 284 8.45 -6.63 -25.29
C ALA A 284 7.09 -6.30 -24.65
N LEU A 285 6.84 -5.01 -24.46
CA LEU A 285 5.50 -4.47 -24.20
C LEU A 285 5.00 -3.77 -25.44
N ARG A 286 3.88 -4.26 -26.02
CA ARG A 286 3.17 -3.55 -27.09
C ARG A 286 2.32 -2.45 -26.49
N VAL A 287 2.43 -1.26 -27.02
CA VAL A 287 1.61 -0.10 -26.62
C VAL A 287 0.89 0.47 -27.82
N VAL A 288 -0.34 0.93 -27.59
CA VAL A 288 -1.14 1.72 -28.51
C VAL A 288 -1.00 3.19 -28.14
N ARG A 289 -0.75 4.02 -29.10
CA ARG A 289 -0.80 5.47 -28.90
C ARG A 289 -2.22 5.92 -28.66
N THR A 290 -2.42 6.75 -27.65
CA THR A 290 -3.73 7.34 -27.35
C THR A 290 -3.72 8.84 -27.65
N GLU A 291 -4.90 9.41 -27.80
CA GLU A 291 -5.10 10.86 -27.91
C GLU A 291 -6.27 11.33 -27.04
N PRO A 292 -6.23 12.57 -26.54
CA PRO A 292 -7.27 13.09 -25.68
C PRO A 292 -8.60 13.26 -26.46
N THR A 293 -9.71 13.06 -25.74
CA THR A 293 -11.07 13.31 -26.24
C THR A 293 -11.68 14.53 -25.55
N ALA A 294 -12.66 15.15 -26.17
CA ALA A 294 -13.29 16.39 -25.69
C ALA A 294 -14.00 16.23 -24.32
N ASP A 295 -14.34 15.01 -23.94
CA ASP A 295 -14.93 14.68 -22.63
C ASP A 295 -13.89 14.44 -21.52
N GLY A 296 -12.60 14.68 -21.80
CA GLY A 296 -11.48 14.45 -20.88
C GLY A 296 -11.03 12.98 -20.78
N GLY A 297 -11.55 12.13 -21.67
CA GLY A 297 -11.09 10.76 -21.88
C GLY A 297 -9.89 10.65 -22.79
N VAL A 298 -9.60 9.43 -23.24
CA VAL A 298 -8.63 9.13 -24.29
C VAL A 298 -9.22 8.10 -25.24
N ARG A 299 -8.83 8.14 -26.51
CA ARG A 299 -9.12 7.10 -27.49
C ARG A 299 -7.82 6.53 -28.06
N ASP A 300 -7.89 5.29 -28.48
CA ASP A 300 -6.78 4.65 -29.19
C ASP A 300 -6.62 5.22 -30.60
N THR A 301 -5.39 5.27 -31.06
CA THR A 301 -5.05 5.55 -32.47
C THR A 301 -4.64 4.24 -33.17
N ASP A 302 -4.35 4.30 -34.46
CA ASP A 302 -3.83 3.16 -35.22
C ASP A 302 -2.30 2.95 -35.03
N GLU A 303 -1.65 3.81 -34.22
CA GLU A 303 -0.21 3.73 -33.98
C GLU A 303 0.09 2.74 -32.87
N THR A 304 0.81 1.67 -33.20
CA THR A 304 1.31 0.69 -32.25
C THR A 304 2.82 0.65 -32.23
N ARG A 305 3.40 0.33 -31.08
CA ARG A 305 4.86 0.21 -30.93
C ARG A 305 5.20 -0.88 -29.92
N ASP A 306 6.14 -1.75 -30.28
CA ASP A 306 6.73 -2.71 -29.35
C ASP A 306 7.96 -2.10 -28.70
N ILE A 307 7.97 -2.08 -27.36
CA ILE A 307 9.08 -1.62 -26.55
C ILE A 307 9.79 -2.86 -26.01
N PRO A 308 11.04 -3.14 -26.41
CA PRO A 308 11.78 -4.30 -25.93
C PRO A 308 12.02 -4.19 -24.41
N VAL A 309 11.49 -5.14 -23.65
CA VAL A 309 11.65 -5.25 -22.19
C VAL A 309 11.68 -6.72 -21.81
N GLY A 310 12.48 -7.07 -20.81
CA GLY A 310 12.54 -8.45 -20.30
C GLY A 310 11.63 -8.69 -19.09
N GLN A 311 11.11 -7.62 -18.48
CA GLN A 311 10.18 -7.70 -17.35
C GLN A 311 9.13 -6.61 -17.41
N VAL A 312 7.95 -6.92 -16.83
CA VAL A 312 6.81 -5.99 -16.70
C VAL A 312 6.33 -5.97 -15.26
N TYR A 313 6.08 -4.78 -14.71
CA TYR A 313 5.53 -4.54 -13.38
C TYR A 313 4.19 -3.83 -13.50
N ARG A 314 3.11 -4.45 -12.98
CA ARG A 314 1.75 -3.90 -13.03
C ARG A 314 1.47 -3.03 -11.81
N ALA A 315 1.50 -1.71 -11.96
CA ALA A 315 1.21 -0.74 -10.91
C ALA A 315 -0.11 0.01 -11.18
N VAL A 316 -1.19 -0.75 -11.49
CA VAL A 316 -2.48 -0.20 -11.93
C VAL A 316 -3.48 0.04 -10.80
N GLY A 317 -3.13 -0.33 -9.59
CA GLY A 317 -3.88 -0.13 -8.35
C GLY A 317 -3.84 -1.35 -7.45
N TYR A 318 -4.41 -1.21 -6.25
CA TYR A 318 -4.55 -2.28 -5.26
C TYR A 318 -6.01 -2.64 -5.05
N PHE A 319 -6.26 -3.88 -4.63
CA PHE A 319 -7.56 -4.37 -4.17
C PHE A 319 -7.48 -4.85 -2.72
N GLY A 320 -8.57 -4.68 -1.98
CA GLY A 320 -8.80 -5.37 -0.72
C GLY A 320 -9.10 -6.85 -0.94
N SER A 321 -9.04 -7.61 0.12
CA SER A 321 -9.41 -9.03 0.13
C SER A 321 -10.80 -9.22 0.73
N PRO A 322 -11.58 -10.18 0.25
CA PRO A 322 -12.75 -10.65 0.97
C PRO A 322 -12.40 -11.05 2.41
N LEU A 323 -13.33 -10.85 3.31
CA LEU A 323 -13.24 -11.24 4.71
C LEU A 323 -14.39 -12.21 4.98
N ASP A 324 -14.11 -13.29 5.70
CA ASP A 324 -15.08 -14.34 5.99
C ASP A 324 -16.30 -13.75 6.71
N ASP A 325 -17.49 -14.08 6.23
CA ASP A 325 -18.79 -13.63 6.75
C ASP A 325 -19.02 -12.10 6.71
N VAL A 326 -18.22 -11.34 5.95
CA VAL A 326 -18.36 -9.90 5.75
C VAL A 326 -18.74 -9.62 4.30
N PRO A 327 -19.76 -8.78 4.02
CA PRO A 327 -20.08 -8.37 2.65
C PRO A 327 -18.86 -7.80 1.92
N PHE A 328 -18.68 -8.18 0.64
CA PHE A 328 -17.57 -7.71 -0.17
C PHE A 328 -18.00 -7.42 -1.61
N ASP A 329 -17.52 -6.31 -2.15
CA ASP A 329 -17.68 -5.92 -3.55
C ASP A 329 -16.42 -6.30 -4.33
N GLU A 330 -16.47 -7.43 -5.02
CA GLU A 330 -15.34 -7.96 -5.79
C GLU A 330 -14.90 -7.05 -6.93
N GLN A 331 -15.82 -6.27 -7.51
CA GLN A 331 -15.48 -5.37 -8.63
C GLN A 331 -14.68 -4.14 -8.16
N ARG A 332 -14.99 -3.66 -6.95
CA ARG A 332 -14.32 -2.50 -6.36
C ARG A 332 -13.19 -2.88 -5.40
N GLY A 333 -13.11 -4.15 -4.97
CA GLY A 333 -12.16 -4.62 -3.98
C GLY A 333 -12.34 -3.99 -2.60
N VAL A 334 -13.59 -3.79 -2.16
CA VAL A 334 -13.91 -3.11 -0.90
C VAL A 334 -15.07 -3.78 -0.16
N VAL A 335 -15.16 -3.51 1.13
CA VAL A 335 -16.36 -3.79 1.92
C VAL A 335 -17.40 -2.71 1.60
N PRO A 336 -18.60 -3.07 1.08
CA PRO A 336 -19.66 -2.11 0.78
C PRO A 336 -20.14 -1.43 2.07
N ASN A 337 -20.28 -0.11 2.02
CA ASN A 337 -20.57 0.66 3.22
C ASN A 337 -21.25 2.00 2.91
N ASP A 338 -21.95 2.54 3.91
CA ASP A 338 -22.45 3.90 3.96
C ASP A 338 -21.65 4.66 5.03
N ALA A 339 -20.74 5.54 4.60
CA ALA A 339 -19.86 6.34 5.46
C ALA A 339 -19.09 5.53 6.53
N GLY A 340 -18.83 4.24 6.26
CA GLY A 340 -18.13 3.31 7.16
C GLY A 340 -19.01 2.29 7.85
N ALA A 341 -20.34 2.47 7.93
CA ALA A 341 -21.27 1.42 8.34
C ALA A 341 -21.41 0.39 7.22
N VAL A 342 -21.09 -0.88 7.47
CA VAL A 342 -21.18 -1.94 6.45
C VAL A 342 -22.63 -2.16 6.03
N ILE A 343 -22.83 -2.32 4.73
CA ILE A 343 -24.15 -2.62 4.13
C ILE A 343 -24.10 -3.96 3.40
N ASP A 344 -25.25 -4.62 3.37
CA ASP A 344 -25.43 -5.87 2.61
C ASP A 344 -25.83 -5.62 1.13
N GLY A 345 -26.09 -6.70 0.39
CA GLY A 345 -26.52 -6.64 -1.00
C GLY A 345 -27.89 -5.96 -1.23
N ASN A 346 -28.67 -5.72 -0.19
CA ASN A 346 -29.94 -4.98 -0.22
C ASN A 346 -29.76 -3.51 0.20
N HIS A 347 -28.53 -3.05 0.41
CA HIS A 347 -28.19 -1.74 0.96
C HIS A 347 -28.68 -1.51 2.39
N GLU A 348 -28.93 -2.58 3.17
CA GLU A 348 -29.27 -2.49 4.58
C GLU A 348 -28.01 -2.56 5.44
N ARG A 349 -27.98 -1.79 6.54
CA ARG A 349 -26.83 -1.79 7.48
C ARG A 349 -26.71 -3.16 8.16
N VAL A 350 -25.51 -3.70 8.17
CA VAL A 350 -25.19 -4.92 8.90
C VAL A 350 -24.83 -4.55 10.34
N PRO A 351 -25.63 -4.99 11.35
CA PRO A 351 -25.38 -4.61 12.74
C PRO A 351 -23.97 -4.97 13.21
N GLY A 352 -23.34 -4.05 13.93
CA GLY A 352 -22.04 -4.25 14.56
C GLY A 352 -20.83 -4.26 13.63
N LEU A 353 -21.02 -4.12 12.30
CA LEU A 353 -19.91 -4.12 11.34
C LEU A 353 -19.62 -2.73 10.79
N PHE A 354 -18.36 -2.35 10.83
CA PHE A 354 -17.86 -1.08 10.31
C PHE A 354 -16.57 -1.30 9.52
N ALA A 355 -16.27 -0.39 8.59
CA ALA A 355 -15.04 -0.42 7.79
C ALA A 355 -14.40 0.97 7.74
N THR A 356 -13.07 1.03 7.66
CA THR A 356 -12.30 2.26 7.50
C THR A 356 -11.05 2.05 6.65
N GLY A 357 -10.52 3.12 6.07
CA GLY A 357 -9.32 3.05 5.23
C GLY A 357 -9.58 2.49 3.83
N TRP A 358 -8.58 1.81 3.26
CA TRP A 358 -8.69 1.36 1.87
C TRP A 358 -9.68 0.22 1.68
N ILE A 359 -9.90 -0.62 2.66
CA ILE A 359 -10.96 -1.64 2.59
C ILE A 359 -12.38 -1.01 2.51
N LYS A 360 -12.56 0.23 3.00
CA LYS A 360 -13.79 1.00 2.92
C LYS A 360 -13.95 1.72 1.58
N ARG A 361 -12.93 2.47 1.13
CA ARG A 361 -13.02 3.43 0.02
C ARG A 361 -12.24 3.06 -1.24
N GLY A 362 -11.51 1.95 -1.22
CA GLY A 362 -10.51 1.61 -2.22
C GLY A 362 -9.18 2.33 -1.98
N PRO A 363 -8.13 2.03 -2.79
CA PRO A 363 -6.77 2.55 -2.62
C PRO A 363 -6.65 4.00 -3.14
N VAL A 364 -7.48 4.89 -2.63
CA VAL A 364 -7.54 6.30 -3.02
C VAL A 364 -7.14 7.20 -1.85
N GLY A 365 -6.33 8.19 -2.13
CA GLY A 365 -5.89 9.18 -1.15
C GLY A 365 -4.59 8.79 -0.44
N LEU A 366 -3.88 9.80 0.06
CA LEU A 366 -2.66 9.67 0.85
C LEU A 366 -2.96 9.31 2.31
N ILE A 367 -1.93 8.92 3.05
CA ILE A 367 -2.02 8.58 4.49
C ILE A 367 -2.69 9.71 5.29
N GLY A 368 -2.49 10.99 4.91
CA GLY A 368 -3.14 12.12 5.55
C GLY A 368 -4.68 12.11 5.47
N ALA A 369 -5.27 11.51 4.42
CA ALA A 369 -6.71 11.37 4.28
C ALA A 369 -7.29 10.27 5.18
N THR A 370 -6.47 9.37 5.69
CA THR A 370 -6.90 8.21 6.49
C THR A 370 -7.50 8.64 7.83
N LYS A 371 -7.00 9.74 8.42
CA LYS A 371 -7.53 10.23 9.70
C LYS A 371 -8.93 10.81 9.57
N SER A 372 -9.24 11.52 8.48
CA SER A 372 -10.60 12.02 8.22
C SER A 372 -11.57 10.91 7.88
N ASP A 373 -11.11 9.90 7.15
CA ASP A 373 -11.89 8.71 6.83
C ASP A 373 -12.23 7.88 8.08
N ALA A 374 -11.26 7.70 8.97
CA ALA A 374 -11.49 7.04 10.26
C ALA A 374 -12.50 7.80 11.13
N ARG A 375 -12.45 9.14 11.13
CA ARG A 375 -13.41 9.98 11.85
C ARG A 375 -14.82 9.80 11.32
N GLU A 376 -15.01 9.80 10.00
CA GLU A 376 -16.32 9.56 9.38
C GLU A 376 -16.91 8.22 9.86
N THR A 377 -16.11 7.16 9.94
CA THR A 377 -16.55 5.86 10.46
C THR A 377 -16.91 5.93 11.95
N VAL A 378 -16.10 6.61 12.76
CA VAL A 378 -16.37 6.77 14.20
C VAL A 378 -17.67 7.58 14.45
N GLU A 379 -17.95 8.60 13.64
CA GLU A 379 -19.19 9.35 13.69
C GLU A 379 -20.42 8.46 13.43
N GLN A 380 -20.32 7.50 12.50
CA GLN A 380 -21.39 6.52 12.28
C GLN A 380 -21.56 5.57 13.49
N ILE A 381 -20.47 5.13 14.10
CA ILE A 381 -20.50 4.27 15.28
C ILE A 381 -21.22 4.97 16.45
N LEU A 382 -20.82 6.18 16.78
CA LEU A 382 -21.37 6.91 17.93
C LEU A 382 -22.76 7.49 17.65
N GLY A 383 -23.11 7.72 16.38
CA GLY A 383 -24.37 8.27 15.94
C GLY A 383 -25.56 7.30 16.07
N ASP A 384 -25.32 5.99 15.98
CA ASP A 384 -26.38 4.97 16.07
C ASP A 384 -25.95 3.75 16.88
N PRO A 385 -26.01 3.82 18.23
CA PRO A 385 -25.72 2.69 19.12
C PRO A 385 -26.72 1.52 19.02
N SER A 386 -27.89 1.72 18.39
CA SER A 386 -28.93 0.67 18.33
C SER A 386 -28.52 -0.52 17.46
N GLY A 387 -27.58 -0.32 16.53
CA GLY A 387 -27.02 -1.37 15.69
C GLY A 387 -25.88 -2.17 16.35
N TRP A 388 -25.47 -1.88 17.59
CA TRP A 388 -24.39 -2.61 18.23
C TRP A 388 -24.85 -3.99 18.72
N TRP A 389 -23.91 -4.95 18.70
CA TRP A 389 -24.16 -6.25 19.29
C TRP A 389 -24.27 -6.18 20.81
N GLN A 390 -24.80 -7.24 21.39
CA GLN A 390 -24.85 -7.43 22.84
C GLN A 390 -23.93 -8.61 23.20
N PRO A 391 -22.65 -8.36 23.54
CA PRO A 391 -21.71 -9.43 23.84
C PRO A 391 -22.19 -10.27 25.05
N THR A 392 -21.99 -11.55 24.93
CA THR A 392 -22.32 -12.53 25.99
C THR A 392 -21.13 -12.84 26.88
N VAL A 393 -19.92 -12.65 26.36
CA VAL A 393 -18.64 -12.81 27.06
C VAL A 393 -18.13 -11.42 27.44
N LEU A 394 -18.12 -11.12 28.75
CA LEU A 394 -17.86 -9.77 29.26
C LEU A 394 -16.45 -9.59 29.84
N ASP A 395 -15.71 -10.66 30.07
CA ASP A 395 -14.35 -10.61 30.55
C ASP A 395 -13.40 -10.25 29.39
N ASP A 396 -12.53 -9.26 29.62
CA ASP A 396 -11.58 -8.82 28.60
C ASP A 396 -10.48 -9.85 28.33
N ASP A 397 -10.17 -10.69 29.28
CA ASP A 397 -9.09 -11.68 29.15
C ASP A 397 -9.53 -12.98 28.45
N GLU A 398 -10.84 -13.17 28.24
CA GLU A 398 -11.37 -14.30 27.48
C GLU A 398 -10.86 -14.36 26.03
N ILE A 399 -10.54 -13.23 25.41
CA ILE A 399 -9.92 -13.23 24.08
C ILE A 399 -8.52 -13.84 24.12
N VAL A 400 -7.76 -13.60 25.19
CA VAL A 400 -6.44 -14.19 25.40
C VAL A 400 -6.57 -15.70 25.60
N ALA A 401 -7.51 -16.11 26.45
CA ALA A 401 -7.78 -17.54 26.69
C ALA A 401 -8.17 -18.28 25.41
N LEU A 402 -9.02 -17.66 24.57
CA LEU A 402 -9.40 -18.22 23.27
C LEU A 402 -8.20 -18.39 22.31
N LEU A 403 -7.35 -17.37 22.22
CA LEU A 403 -6.14 -17.44 21.36
C LEU A 403 -5.15 -18.50 21.86
N GLU A 404 -5.00 -18.65 23.18
CA GLU A 404 -4.17 -19.69 23.80
C GLU A 404 -4.76 -21.10 23.58
N GLU A 405 -6.07 -21.29 23.75
CA GLU A 405 -6.76 -22.55 23.46
C GLU A 405 -6.54 -22.99 22.01
N ARG A 406 -6.58 -22.04 21.07
CA ARG A 406 -6.32 -22.26 19.64
C ARG A 406 -4.83 -22.37 19.29
N GLN A 407 -3.95 -22.26 20.27
CA GLN A 407 -2.50 -22.31 20.10
C GLN A 407 -1.97 -21.23 19.14
N VAL A 408 -2.63 -20.07 19.07
CA VAL A 408 -2.17 -18.95 18.28
C VAL A 408 -0.93 -18.33 18.93
N ARG A 409 0.16 -18.28 18.19
CA ARG A 409 1.40 -17.64 18.67
C ARG A 409 1.30 -16.12 18.51
N PHE A 410 0.39 -15.48 19.22
CA PHE A 410 0.25 -14.03 19.15
C PHE A 410 1.36 -13.30 19.90
N THR A 411 1.59 -12.05 19.52
CA THR A 411 2.46 -11.10 20.20
C THR A 411 1.65 -9.86 20.61
N ASN A 412 2.22 -9.04 21.49
CA ASN A 412 1.61 -7.82 21.99
C ASN A 412 2.48 -6.58 21.68
N LEU A 413 2.11 -5.41 22.19
CA LEU A 413 2.85 -4.18 21.98
C LEU A 413 4.29 -4.24 22.52
N ASP A 414 4.51 -4.84 23.68
CA ASP A 414 5.86 -5.03 24.23
C ASP A 414 6.70 -5.96 23.33
N GLY A 415 6.07 -6.97 22.75
CA GLY A 415 6.70 -7.84 21.75
C GLY A 415 7.10 -7.08 20.50
N TRP A 416 6.23 -6.20 20.02
CA TRP A 416 6.58 -5.31 18.92
C TRP A 416 7.78 -4.42 19.28
N HIS A 417 7.80 -3.83 20.45
CA HIS A 417 8.94 -3.00 20.89
C HIS A 417 10.25 -3.79 20.95
N ARG A 418 10.23 -5.06 21.37
CA ARG A 418 11.43 -5.93 21.32
C ARG A 418 11.89 -6.15 19.90
N LEU A 419 10.99 -6.45 18.97
CA LEU A 419 11.32 -6.63 17.56
C LEU A 419 11.88 -5.34 16.95
N ASP A 420 11.24 -4.20 17.18
CA ASP A 420 11.67 -2.88 16.70
C ASP A 420 13.08 -2.53 17.20
N ALA A 421 13.33 -2.72 18.49
CA ALA A 421 14.67 -2.50 19.09
C ALA A 421 15.73 -3.45 18.51
N HIS A 422 15.36 -4.70 18.26
CA HIS A 422 16.28 -5.66 17.63
C HIS A 422 16.65 -5.22 16.22
N GLU A 423 15.67 -4.85 15.39
CA GLU A 423 15.92 -4.36 14.02
C GLU A 423 16.81 -3.11 14.00
N GLN A 424 16.60 -2.17 14.94
CA GLN A 424 17.45 -0.99 15.10
C GLN A 424 18.88 -1.37 15.49
N SER A 425 19.04 -2.32 16.42
CA SER A 425 20.35 -2.80 16.85
C SER A 425 21.15 -3.49 15.74
N LEU A 426 20.47 -4.10 14.76
CA LEU A 426 21.10 -4.65 13.57
C LEU A 426 21.58 -3.57 12.60
N GLY A 427 20.90 -2.44 12.52
CA GLY A 427 21.24 -1.34 11.61
C GLY A 427 22.33 -0.41 12.16
N GLU A 428 22.36 -0.19 13.47
CA GLU A 428 23.26 0.77 14.12
C GLU A 428 24.75 0.62 13.76
N PRO A 429 25.35 -0.61 13.73
CA PRO A 429 26.76 -0.80 13.39
C PRO A 429 27.10 -0.39 11.95
N GLU A 430 26.09 -0.38 11.06
CA GLU A 430 26.24 -0.04 9.65
C GLU A 430 25.81 1.41 9.35
N GLY A 431 25.40 2.19 10.36
CA GLY A 431 24.88 3.54 10.21
C GLY A 431 23.51 3.60 9.52
N ARG A 432 22.74 2.51 9.59
CA ARG A 432 21.39 2.36 9.03
C ARG A 432 20.35 2.63 10.10
N GLU A 433 19.16 3.07 9.68
CA GLU A 433 18.04 3.25 10.59
C GLU A 433 17.67 1.94 11.29
N ARG A 434 17.59 0.86 10.53
CA ARG A 434 17.34 -0.53 10.96
C ARG A 434 17.70 -1.53 9.86
N VAL A 435 17.75 -2.79 10.21
CA VAL A 435 17.67 -3.91 9.25
C VAL A 435 16.44 -4.73 9.60
N LYS A 436 15.45 -4.75 8.71
CA LYS A 436 14.20 -5.49 8.95
C LYS A 436 14.43 -6.99 9.04
N VAL A 437 13.81 -7.62 10.04
CA VAL A 437 13.68 -9.07 10.14
C VAL A 437 12.56 -9.50 9.19
N VAL A 438 12.88 -10.38 8.24
CA VAL A 438 11.94 -10.78 7.17
C VAL A 438 11.29 -12.15 7.39
N CYS A 439 11.82 -13.00 8.26
CA CYS A 439 11.24 -14.30 8.56
C CYS A 439 10.18 -14.16 9.67
N ARG A 440 8.95 -14.60 9.39
CA ARG A 440 7.85 -14.51 10.36
C ARG A 440 8.15 -15.25 11.67
N ASP A 441 8.78 -16.43 11.58
CA ASP A 441 9.16 -17.20 12.78
C ASP A 441 10.23 -16.49 13.61
N ASP A 442 11.22 -15.85 12.97
CA ASP A 442 12.20 -15.03 13.68
C ASP A 442 11.56 -13.79 14.31
N MET A 443 10.66 -13.11 13.61
CA MET A 443 9.88 -12.01 14.19
C MET A 443 9.14 -12.45 15.44
N LEU A 444 8.48 -13.60 15.40
CA LEU A 444 7.75 -14.15 16.54
C LEU A 444 8.68 -14.55 17.68
N ARG A 445 9.76 -15.26 17.38
CA ARG A 445 10.78 -15.65 18.37
C ARG A 445 11.33 -14.44 19.12
N ILE A 446 11.68 -13.37 18.40
CA ILE A 446 12.17 -12.12 18.99
C ILE A 446 11.08 -11.41 19.77
N SER A 447 9.88 -11.26 19.20
CA SER A 447 8.76 -10.58 19.85
C SER A 447 8.30 -11.27 21.13
N ARG A 448 8.40 -12.58 21.19
CA ARG A 448 7.95 -13.41 22.33
C ARG A 448 9.06 -13.74 23.31
N ASP A 449 10.29 -13.26 23.05
CA ASP A 449 11.48 -13.56 23.87
C ASP A 449 11.72 -15.09 23.99
N GLU A 450 11.49 -15.81 22.89
CA GLU A 450 11.71 -17.25 22.81
C GLU A 450 13.17 -17.53 22.44
N ALA A 451 13.80 -18.48 23.13
CA ALA A 451 15.20 -18.85 22.96
C ALA A 451 15.50 -19.52 21.61
#